data_cd30c9679f463dd28478a3105a89d3b8
#
_entry.id   cd30c9679f463dd28478a3105a89d3b8
#
_cell.length_a   1.000
_cell.length_b   1.000
_cell.length_c   1.000
_cell.angle_alpha   90.00
_cell.angle_beta   90.00
_cell.angle_gamma   90.00
#
_symmetry.space_group_name_H-M   'P 1'
#
loop_
_entity.id
_entity.type
_entity.pdbx_description
1 polymer ?
#
loop_
_entity_poly.entity_id
_entity_poly.type
_entity_poly.pdbx_seq_one_letter_code
_entity_poly.pdbx_strand_id
1 'polypeptide(L)'
;SSYGHIRDLKKKEFSIDVEKNFTPSYEIPADKKALVNTLKTEAKDAETVWLASDEDREGEAIAWHLYEVLKLKPENTKRIVFHEITKSAILKAIEQPRDIDLNLVNAQQARRILDRIVGFELSPVLWRKVKPALSAGRVQSVAVRLIVEREREIHAFQTEAAYRITAVFLVPDTDGKLVEMKAELARRIKTKEEAKAFLNACQGASFAIDDITTRPVKKTPPAPFTTSTLQQEAARKLGYTVAQTMMLAQRLYESGFITYMRTDSVNLSEFATAGSKDAIIKMMGDRYVHPRHFETKTKGAQEAHEAIRPTYMENQSVEGTAQEKKLYELIWKRTIASQMADAELEKTTATITISGSSDVFTAIGEVIKFDGFLRVYRESYDDDNEQEDKSHLLPPLK
;
A
#
# COMPACT_ATOMS: atom_id res chain seq x y z
N SER A 1 11.80 -11.69 -14.96
CA SER A 1 12.88 -12.64 -15.15
C SER A 1 14.08 -12.27 -14.28
N SER A 2 14.69 -13.27 -13.68
CA SER A 2 15.87 -13.10 -12.82
C SER A 2 17.10 -12.50 -13.53
N TYR A 3 17.11 -12.49 -14.85
CA TYR A 3 18.21 -11.93 -15.66
C TYR A 3 18.01 -10.47 -16.07
N GLY A 4 16.83 -9.91 -15.93
CA GLY A 4 16.50 -8.55 -16.35
C GLY A 4 16.65 -8.31 -17.85
N HIS A 5 16.88 -7.07 -18.25
CA HIS A 5 17.13 -6.70 -19.64
C HIS A 5 18.49 -7.24 -20.12
N ILE A 6 18.51 -7.87 -21.31
CA ILE A 6 19.70 -8.42 -21.94
C ILE A 6 20.43 -7.41 -22.85
N ARG A 7 19.77 -6.30 -23.20
CA ARG A 7 20.36 -5.16 -23.89
C ARG A 7 19.80 -3.85 -23.35
N ASP A 8 20.57 -2.76 -23.43
CA ASP A 8 20.16 -1.44 -23.01
C ASP A 8 20.84 -0.36 -23.88
N LEU A 9 20.43 0.89 -23.72
CA LEU A 9 21.12 2.04 -24.31
C LEU A 9 22.55 2.10 -23.79
N LYS A 10 23.52 2.48 -24.63
CA LYS A 10 24.91 2.61 -24.22
C LYS A 10 25.05 3.57 -23.04
N LYS A 11 25.81 3.17 -22.01
CA LYS A 11 25.85 3.91 -20.73
C LYS A 11 26.40 5.34 -20.83
N LYS A 12 27.40 5.56 -21.68
CA LYS A 12 28.15 6.83 -21.75
C LYS A 12 27.76 7.70 -22.96
N GLU A 13 26.87 7.24 -23.79
CA GLU A 13 26.46 7.93 -25.02
C GLU A 13 24.99 8.33 -24.94
N PHE A 14 24.61 9.34 -25.70
CA PHE A 14 23.20 9.75 -25.79
C PHE A 14 22.33 8.61 -26.37
N SER A 15 22.86 7.92 -27.39
CA SER A 15 22.28 6.69 -27.97
C SER A 15 20.86 6.79 -28.50
N ILE A 16 20.40 8.01 -28.83
CA ILE A 16 19.09 8.27 -29.41
C ILE A 16 19.27 9.18 -30.62
N ASP A 17 18.76 8.74 -31.76
CA ASP A 17 18.75 9.54 -32.99
C ASP A 17 17.43 10.33 -33.04
N VAL A 18 17.49 11.60 -32.60
CA VAL A 18 16.31 12.48 -32.52
C VAL A 18 15.74 12.79 -33.92
N GLU A 19 16.62 12.93 -34.93
CA GLU A 19 16.22 13.24 -36.30
C GLU A 19 15.52 12.05 -36.99
N LYS A 20 15.80 10.81 -36.52
CA LYS A 20 15.17 9.60 -36.98
C LYS A 20 14.11 9.08 -36.02
N ASN A 21 13.14 9.90 -35.72
CA ASN A 21 12.00 9.55 -34.88
C ASN A 21 12.40 8.92 -33.52
N PHE A 22 13.40 9.49 -32.86
CA PHE A 22 13.90 9.06 -31.58
C PHE A 22 14.39 7.60 -31.55
N THR A 23 14.93 7.10 -32.65
CA THR A 23 15.40 5.71 -32.76
C THR A 23 16.52 5.42 -31.76
N PRO A 24 16.36 4.44 -30.85
CA PRO A 24 17.37 4.09 -29.88
C PRO A 24 18.44 3.17 -30.44
N SER A 25 19.69 3.36 -30.01
CA SER A 25 20.80 2.45 -30.28
C SER A 25 21.08 1.59 -29.03
N TYR A 26 20.82 0.30 -29.16
CA TYR A 26 21.01 -0.66 -28.08
C TYR A 26 22.36 -1.38 -28.16
N GLU A 27 22.92 -1.76 -27.00
CA GLU A 27 24.04 -2.67 -26.88
C GLU A 27 23.75 -3.79 -25.88
N ILE A 28 24.45 -4.91 -26.04
CA ILE A 28 24.43 -6.00 -25.06
C ILE A 28 25.57 -5.72 -24.08
N PRO A 29 25.26 -5.46 -22.78
CA PRO A 29 26.27 -5.25 -21.77
C PRO A 29 27.27 -6.42 -21.68
N ALA A 30 28.52 -6.13 -21.31
CA ALA A 30 29.59 -7.13 -21.31
C ALA A 30 29.28 -8.34 -20.42
N ASP A 31 28.65 -8.10 -19.26
CA ASP A 31 28.21 -9.11 -18.30
C ASP A 31 27.06 -10.00 -18.81
N LYS A 32 26.33 -9.57 -19.84
CA LYS A 32 25.23 -10.33 -20.45
C LYS A 32 25.62 -11.14 -21.71
N LYS A 33 26.82 -10.90 -22.27
CA LYS A 33 27.23 -11.53 -23.52
C LYS A 33 27.28 -13.06 -23.43
N ALA A 34 27.81 -13.61 -22.35
CA ALA A 34 27.88 -15.06 -22.15
C ALA A 34 26.47 -15.67 -22.11
N LEU A 35 25.57 -15.09 -21.31
CA LEU A 35 24.17 -15.52 -21.23
C LEU A 35 23.47 -15.48 -22.59
N VAL A 36 23.64 -14.38 -23.33
CA VAL A 36 23.02 -14.22 -24.67
C VAL A 36 23.54 -15.29 -25.63
N ASN A 37 24.82 -15.64 -25.58
CA ASN A 37 25.38 -16.69 -26.43
C ASN A 37 24.81 -18.06 -26.08
N THR A 38 24.68 -18.39 -24.81
CA THR A 38 24.02 -19.63 -24.36
C THR A 38 22.58 -19.69 -24.86
N LEU A 39 21.80 -18.63 -24.64
CA LEU A 39 20.42 -18.56 -25.10
C LEU A 39 20.30 -18.68 -26.64
N LYS A 40 21.21 -18.10 -27.41
CA LYS A 40 21.25 -18.24 -28.88
C LYS A 40 21.49 -19.67 -29.31
N THR A 41 22.33 -20.41 -28.61
CA THR A 41 22.60 -21.82 -28.91
C THR A 41 21.36 -22.67 -28.62
N GLU A 42 20.79 -22.52 -27.45
CA GLU A 42 19.59 -23.27 -27.05
C GLU A 42 18.38 -22.96 -27.91
N ALA A 43 18.18 -21.68 -28.28
CA ALA A 43 17.05 -21.27 -29.13
C ALA A 43 17.13 -21.80 -30.55
N LYS A 44 18.30 -22.15 -31.07
CA LYS A 44 18.46 -22.73 -32.41
C LYS A 44 17.89 -24.14 -32.52
N ASP A 45 18.04 -24.91 -31.44
CA ASP A 45 17.65 -26.31 -31.40
C ASP A 45 16.24 -26.50 -30.82
N ALA A 46 15.63 -25.42 -30.34
CA ALA A 46 14.30 -25.44 -29.75
C ALA A 46 13.20 -25.44 -30.82
N GLU A 47 12.26 -26.34 -30.72
CA GLU A 47 11.04 -26.38 -31.55
C GLU A 47 10.15 -25.16 -31.26
N THR A 48 10.03 -24.77 -30.02
CA THR A 48 9.25 -23.61 -29.57
C THR A 48 9.97 -22.86 -28.48
N VAL A 49 10.03 -21.51 -28.57
CA VAL A 49 10.58 -20.63 -27.55
C VAL A 49 9.43 -19.91 -26.82
N TRP A 50 9.31 -20.17 -25.55
CA TRP A 50 8.30 -19.56 -24.69
C TRP A 50 8.89 -18.33 -23.96
N LEU A 51 8.30 -17.16 -24.19
CA LEU A 51 8.67 -15.92 -23.51
C LEU A 51 7.72 -15.71 -22.34
N ALA A 52 8.21 -15.97 -21.14
CA ALA A 52 7.43 -16.01 -19.90
C ALA A 52 7.87 -14.94 -18.87
N SER A 53 8.32 -13.78 -19.36
CA SER A 53 8.62 -12.65 -18.47
C SER A 53 7.34 -12.05 -17.88
N ASP A 54 7.50 -11.25 -16.83
CA ASP A 54 6.39 -10.64 -16.09
C ASP A 54 5.39 -9.92 -17.00
N GLU A 55 4.18 -9.73 -16.54
CA GLU A 55 3.08 -9.18 -17.35
C GLU A 55 3.13 -7.65 -17.49
N ASP A 56 4.03 -6.98 -16.80
CA ASP A 56 4.16 -5.53 -16.90
C ASP A 56 4.94 -5.09 -18.16
N ARG A 57 4.98 -3.78 -18.43
CA ARG A 57 5.70 -3.20 -19.59
C ARG A 57 7.19 -3.52 -19.61
N GLU A 58 7.82 -3.69 -18.42
CA GLU A 58 9.24 -4.06 -18.34
C GLU A 58 9.44 -5.51 -18.78
N GLY A 59 8.58 -6.43 -18.32
CA GLY A 59 8.57 -7.83 -18.77
C GLY A 59 8.28 -7.96 -20.27
N GLU A 60 7.36 -7.15 -20.79
CA GLU A 60 7.06 -7.14 -22.23
C GLU A 60 8.25 -6.66 -23.06
N ALA A 61 8.95 -5.61 -22.61
CA ALA A 61 10.17 -5.14 -23.24
C ALA A 61 11.31 -6.18 -23.16
N ILE A 62 11.42 -6.93 -22.05
CA ILE A 62 12.38 -8.03 -21.92
C ILE A 62 12.08 -9.11 -22.96
N ALA A 63 10.82 -9.52 -23.10
CA ALA A 63 10.39 -10.49 -24.12
C ALA A 63 10.74 -10.02 -25.52
N TRP A 64 10.42 -8.76 -25.85
CA TRP A 64 10.75 -8.16 -27.14
C TRP A 64 12.27 -8.08 -27.38
N HIS A 65 13.07 -7.69 -26.38
CA HIS A 65 14.51 -7.67 -26.52
C HIS A 65 15.11 -9.05 -26.75
N LEU A 66 14.58 -10.09 -26.10
CA LEU A 66 14.95 -11.48 -26.35
C LEU A 66 14.60 -11.89 -27.77
N TYR A 67 13.36 -11.61 -28.21
CA TYR A 67 12.90 -11.90 -29.55
C TYR A 67 13.85 -11.34 -30.62
N GLU A 68 14.21 -10.06 -30.50
CA GLU A 68 15.10 -9.36 -31.42
C GLU A 68 16.55 -9.91 -31.40
N VAL A 69 17.13 -10.05 -30.19
CA VAL A 69 18.54 -10.44 -30.03
C VAL A 69 18.80 -11.90 -30.41
N LEU A 70 17.84 -12.78 -30.14
CA LEU A 70 17.93 -14.18 -30.49
C LEU A 70 17.49 -14.43 -31.93
N LYS A 71 16.95 -13.41 -32.63
CA LYS A 71 16.40 -13.49 -33.98
C LYS A 71 15.35 -14.61 -34.13
N LEU A 72 14.43 -14.63 -33.12
CA LEU A 72 13.36 -15.62 -33.11
C LEU A 72 12.39 -15.43 -34.26
N LYS A 73 11.76 -16.51 -34.69
CA LYS A 73 10.75 -16.47 -35.74
C LYS A 73 9.34 -16.48 -35.13
N PRO A 74 8.38 -15.75 -35.72
CA PRO A 74 7.01 -15.67 -35.17
C PRO A 74 6.37 -17.06 -35.02
N GLU A 75 6.58 -17.95 -35.98
CA GLU A 75 6.01 -19.29 -35.98
C GLU A 75 6.45 -20.18 -34.82
N ASN A 76 7.68 -19.93 -34.30
CA ASN A 76 8.29 -20.72 -33.22
C ASN A 76 8.31 -19.99 -31.89
N THR A 77 7.69 -18.81 -31.77
CA THR A 77 7.74 -18.00 -30.57
C THR A 77 6.35 -17.85 -29.98
N LYS A 78 6.23 -18.08 -28.68
CA LYS A 78 4.99 -17.93 -27.90
C LYS A 78 5.23 -17.03 -26.71
N ARG A 79 4.36 -16.03 -26.52
CA ARG A 79 4.34 -15.19 -25.32
C ARG A 79 3.28 -15.69 -24.36
N ILE A 80 3.65 -15.97 -23.11
CA ILE A 80 2.72 -16.32 -22.04
C ILE A 80 2.84 -15.34 -20.90
N VAL A 81 1.72 -15.04 -20.26
CA VAL A 81 1.60 -14.13 -19.12
C VAL A 81 0.75 -14.77 -18.04
N PHE A 82 1.10 -14.53 -16.80
CA PHE A 82 0.36 -15.00 -15.63
C PHE A 82 0.62 -14.07 -14.45
N HIS A 83 -0.39 -13.89 -13.59
CA HIS A 83 -0.32 -13.00 -12.42
C HIS A 83 0.24 -13.69 -11.18
N GLU A 84 0.34 -15.02 -11.22
CA GLU A 84 0.83 -15.84 -10.10
C GLU A 84 1.57 -17.07 -10.64
N ILE A 85 2.56 -17.52 -9.89
CA ILE A 85 3.35 -18.69 -10.26
C ILE A 85 2.74 -19.94 -9.61
N THR A 86 1.61 -20.39 -10.17
CA THR A 86 0.92 -21.62 -9.80
C THR A 86 0.83 -22.55 -10.99
N LYS A 87 0.71 -23.87 -10.72
CA LYS A 87 0.56 -24.87 -11.79
C LYS A 87 -0.64 -24.55 -12.71
N SER A 88 -1.78 -24.17 -12.11
CA SER A 88 -3.00 -23.85 -12.84
C SER A 88 -2.85 -22.61 -13.73
N ALA A 89 -2.27 -21.53 -13.19
CA ALA A 89 -2.05 -20.31 -13.96
C ALA A 89 -1.08 -20.51 -15.12
N ILE A 90 0.02 -21.25 -14.89
CA ILE A 90 1.01 -21.54 -15.93
C ILE A 90 0.39 -22.43 -17.03
N LEU A 91 -0.33 -23.51 -16.66
CA LEU A 91 -0.97 -24.37 -17.67
C LEU A 91 -1.99 -23.61 -18.51
N LYS A 92 -2.84 -22.78 -17.88
CA LYS A 92 -3.78 -21.92 -18.60
C LYS A 92 -3.08 -20.94 -19.54
N ALA A 93 -1.95 -20.36 -19.12
CA ALA A 93 -1.17 -19.45 -19.96
C ALA A 93 -0.54 -20.19 -21.17
N ILE A 94 -0.12 -21.44 -20.99
CA ILE A 94 0.40 -22.30 -22.08
C ILE A 94 -0.70 -22.66 -23.09
N GLU A 95 -1.93 -22.88 -22.62
CA GLU A 95 -3.08 -23.17 -23.49
C GLU A 95 -3.53 -21.95 -24.30
N GLN A 96 -3.28 -20.74 -23.80
CA GLN A 96 -3.71 -19.47 -24.41
C GLN A 96 -2.52 -18.51 -24.62
N PRO A 97 -1.50 -18.88 -25.42
CA PRO A 97 -0.39 -17.99 -25.72
C PRO A 97 -0.87 -16.82 -26.56
N ARG A 98 -0.18 -15.68 -26.42
CA ARG A 98 -0.40 -14.49 -27.23
C ARG A 98 0.86 -14.05 -27.97
N ASP A 99 0.75 -13.02 -28.76
CA ASP A 99 1.89 -12.32 -29.35
C ASP A 99 2.46 -11.27 -28.35
N ILE A 100 3.64 -10.76 -28.65
CA ILE A 100 4.23 -9.64 -27.91
C ILE A 100 3.37 -8.39 -28.13
N ASP A 101 2.95 -7.73 -27.06
CA ASP A 101 2.22 -6.46 -27.13
C ASP A 101 3.17 -5.30 -27.42
N LEU A 102 3.22 -4.89 -28.67
CA LEU A 102 4.06 -3.78 -29.13
C LEU A 102 3.66 -2.43 -28.50
N ASN A 103 2.43 -2.24 -28.03
CA ASN A 103 2.03 -1.02 -27.35
C ASN A 103 2.71 -0.92 -25.97
N LEU A 104 2.75 -2.02 -25.22
CA LEU A 104 3.49 -2.09 -23.95
C LEU A 104 5.00 -1.93 -24.16
N VAL A 105 5.57 -2.55 -25.22
CA VAL A 105 6.97 -2.37 -25.60
C VAL A 105 7.25 -0.90 -25.90
N ASN A 106 6.42 -0.27 -26.73
CA ASN A 106 6.58 1.15 -27.08
C ASN A 106 6.42 2.07 -25.88
N ALA A 107 5.52 1.76 -24.96
CA ALA A 107 5.36 2.52 -23.71
C ALA A 107 6.62 2.44 -22.84
N GLN A 108 7.26 1.27 -22.74
CA GLN A 108 8.52 1.10 -22.02
C GLN A 108 9.67 1.84 -22.73
N GLN A 109 9.77 1.70 -24.05
CA GLN A 109 10.79 2.39 -24.86
C GLN A 109 10.66 3.92 -24.75
N ALA A 110 9.44 4.46 -24.91
CA ALA A 110 9.18 5.89 -24.79
C ALA A 110 9.65 6.42 -23.41
N ARG A 111 9.36 5.67 -22.35
CA ARG A 111 9.83 5.98 -21.00
C ARG A 111 11.36 5.98 -20.91
N ARG A 112 12.01 4.94 -21.48
CA ARG A 112 13.46 4.80 -21.45
C ARG A 112 14.16 5.90 -22.24
N ILE A 113 13.63 6.26 -23.41
CA ILE A 113 14.09 7.33 -24.27
C ILE A 113 13.94 8.68 -23.56
N LEU A 114 12.76 8.96 -22.99
CA LEU A 114 12.51 10.21 -22.24
C LEU A 114 13.47 10.37 -21.06
N ASP A 115 13.69 9.32 -20.26
CA ASP A 115 14.63 9.35 -19.15
C ASP A 115 16.06 9.65 -19.63
N ARG A 116 16.46 9.15 -20.81
CA ARG A 116 17.77 9.42 -21.43
C ARG A 116 17.87 10.87 -21.88
N ILE A 117 16.88 11.38 -22.61
CA ILE A 117 16.86 12.76 -23.10
C ILE A 117 16.90 13.74 -21.92
N VAL A 118 15.99 13.59 -20.96
CA VAL A 118 15.94 14.47 -19.78
C VAL A 118 17.25 14.43 -18.99
N GLY A 119 17.81 13.23 -18.79
CA GLY A 119 19.05 13.07 -18.06
C GLY A 119 20.25 13.74 -18.74
N PHE A 120 20.39 13.58 -20.05
CA PHE A 120 21.53 14.09 -20.81
C PHE A 120 21.44 15.60 -21.11
N GLU A 121 20.23 16.11 -21.35
CA GLU A 121 20.02 17.52 -21.69
C GLU A 121 19.95 18.43 -20.45
N LEU A 122 19.23 18.01 -19.42
CA LEU A 122 18.99 18.86 -18.24
C LEU A 122 20.08 18.73 -17.17
N SER A 123 20.72 17.58 -17.00
CA SER A 123 21.77 17.44 -15.97
C SER A 123 22.95 18.40 -16.18
N PRO A 124 23.46 18.61 -17.42
CA PRO A 124 24.50 19.63 -17.66
C PRO A 124 24.07 21.07 -17.35
N VAL A 125 22.78 21.38 -17.49
CA VAL A 125 22.23 22.69 -17.09
C VAL A 125 22.32 22.86 -15.58
N LEU A 126 21.94 21.81 -14.81
CA LEU A 126 22.08 21.80 -13.35
C LEU A 126 23.55 21.95 -12.92
N TRP A 127 24.47 21.28 -13.60
CA TRP A 127 25.90 21.39 -13.27
C TRP A 127 26.47 22.80 -13.45
N ARG A 128 26.01 23.50 -14.50
CA ARG A 128 26.46 24.87 -14.78
C ARG A 128 25.79 25.92 -13.92
N LYS A 129 24.50 25.70 -13.55
CA LYS A 129 23.67 26.74 -12.92
C LYS A 129 23.45 26.53 -11.43
N VAL A 130 23.59 25.34 -10.91
CA VAL A 130 23.33 24.97 -9.51
C VAL A 130 24.56 24.37 -8.85
N LYS A 131 24.87 23.11 -9.15
CA LYS A 131 26.00 22.38 -8.53
C LYS A 131 26.40 21.20 -9.40
N PRO A 132 27.72 20.87 -9.53
CA PRO A 132 28.20 19.66 -10.18
C PRO A 132 27.62 18.38 -9.54
N ALA A 133 27.52 17.32 -10.33
CA ALA A 133 27.05 15.99 -9.94
C ALA A 133 25.53 15.88 -9.60
N LEU A 134 24.74 16.93 -9.80
CA LEU A 134 23.27 16.82 -9.75
C LEU A 134 22.75 16.10 -10.99
N SER A 135 21.64 15.41 -10.87
CA SER A 135 20.96 14.77 -11.99
C SER A 135 19.52 15.23 -12.12
N ALA A 136 19.13 15.54 -13.35
CA ALA A 136 17.73 15.74 -13.71
C ALA A 136 17.13 14.40 -14.14
N GLY A 137 15.87 14.19 -13.88
CA GLY A 137 15.16 13.00 -14.29
C GLY A 137 13.69 13.08 -13.92
N ARG A 138 12.91 12.29 -14.59
CA ARG A 138 11.47 12.22 -14.47
C ARG A 138 10.99 11.90 -13.02
N VAL A 139 11.72 11.03 -12.32
CA VAL A 139 11.37 10.63 -10.95
C VAL A 139 11.92 11.61 -9.93
N GLN A 140 13.24 11.88 -9.95
CA GLN A 140 13.89 12.76 -8.96
C GLN A 140 13.39 14.19 -9.03
N SER A 141 13.08 14.71 -10.21
CA SER A 141 12.54 16.08 -10.34
C SER A 141 11.16 16.22 -9.70
N VAL A 142 10.28 15.22 -9.85
CA VAL A 142 8.98 15.19 -9.19
C VAL A 142 9.14 15.02 -7.67
N ALA A 143 10.04 14.14 -7.22
CA ALA A 143 10.30 13.93 -5.80
C ALA A 143 10.78 15.23 -5.12
N VAL A 144 11.75 15.93 -5.74
CA VAL A 144 12.23 17.23 -5.24
C VAL A 144 11.10 18.25 -5.20
N ARG A 145 10.26 18.32 -6.25
CA ARG A 145 9.11 19.24 -6.29
C ARG A 145 8.17 18.99 -5.12
N LEU A 146 7.77 17.74 -4.87
CA LEU A 146 6.87 17.37 -3.77
C LEU A 146 7.45 17.76 -2.40
N ILE A 147 8.75 17.53 -2.20
CA ILE A 147 9.45 17.93 -0.96
C ILE A 147 9.44 19.45 -0.81
N VAL A 148 9.79 20.19 -1.86
CA VAL A 148 9.82 21.67 -1.82
C VAL A 148 8.42 22.26 -1.61
N GLU A 149 7.39 21.70 -2.24
CA GLU A 149 6.00 22.14 -2.03
C GLU A 149 5.59 21.90 -0.57
N ARG A 150 5.92 20.75 0.00
CA ARG A 150 5.67 20.45 1.43
C ARG A 150 6.45 21.39 2.37
N GLU A 151 7.73 21.65 2.11
CA GLU A 151 8.52 22.62 2.89
C GLU A 151 7.94 24.03 2.84
N ARG A 152 7.43 24.45 1.68
CA ARG A 152 6.74 25.75 1.56
C ARG A 152 5.46 25.80 2.40
N GLU A 153 4.68 24.73 2.44
CA GLU A 153 3.52 24.60 3.32
C GLU A 153 3.93 24.68 4.79
N ILE A 154 5.01 23.98 5.19
CA ILE A 154 5.55 24.02 6.56
C ILE A 154 6.00 25.45 6.93
N HIS A 155 6.73 26.12 6.05
CA HIS A 155 7.17 27.50 6.28
C HIS A 155 6.03 28.51 6.32
N ALA A 156 4.96 28.29 5.55
CA ALA A 156 3.77 29.13 5.56
C ALA A 156 2.81 28.84 6.71
N PHE A 157 3.00 27.68 7.40
CA PHE A 157 2.13 27.26 8.48
C PHE A 157 2.27 28.19 9.69
N GLN A 158 1.16 28.77 10.09
CA GLN A 158 1.07 29.57 11.31
C GLN A 158 0.63 28.68 12.47
N THR A 159 1.51 28.51 13.41
CA THR A 159 1.22 27.72 14.62
C THR A 159 0.20 28.44 15.48
N GLU A 160 -0.96 27.83 15.68
CA GLU A 160 -1.94 28.28 16.68
C GLU A 160 -1.81 27.39 17.93
N ALA A 161 -1.50 28.01 19.06
CA ALA A 161 -1.52 27.33 20.34
C ALA A 161 -2.95 27.27 20.89
N ALA A 162 -3.35 26.13 21.44
CA ALA A 162 -4.62 25.98 22.11
C ALA A 162 -4.44 25.09 23.35
N TYR A 163 -5.22 25.38 24.39
CA TYR A 163 -5.25 24.59 25.61
C TYR A 163 -6.35 23.55 25.51
N ARG A 164 -5.98 22.29 25.75
CA ARG A 164 -6.88 21.17 25.95
C ARG A 164 -7.11 21.03 27.45
N ILE A 165 -8.34 21.10 27.88
CA ILE A 165 -8.70 20.91 29.28
C ILE A 165 -9.37 19.55 29.43
N THR A 166 -8.85 18.74 30.32
CA THR A 166 -9.38 17.42 30.67
C THR A 166 -9.80 17.39 32.10
N ALA A 167 -10.86 16.66 32.41
CA ALA A 167 -11.33 16.41 33.77
C ALA A 167 -11.40 14.91 34.04
N VAL A 168 -11.19 14.51 35.28
CA VAL A 168 -11.44 13.15 35.75
C VAL A 168 -12.56 13.22 36.74
N PHE A 169 -13.72 12.64 36.40
CA PHE A 169 -14.87 12.56 37.29
C PHE A 169 -14.86 11.22 38.00
N LEU A 170 -15.23 11.21 39.28
CA LEU A 170 -15.48 9.99 40.04
C LEU A 170 -16.99 9.72 39.98
N VAL A 171 -17.38 8.68 39.28
CA VAL A 171 -18.78 8.29 39.13
C VAL A 171 -19.03 6.91 39.75
N PRO A 172 -20.19 6.71 40.45
CA PRO A 172 -20.50 5.39 40.98
C PRO A 172 -20.81 4.40 39.87
N ASP A 173 -20.24 3.20 39.93
CA ASP A 173 -20.62 2.06 39.09
C ASP A 173 -21.93 1.41 39.60
N THR A 174 -22.31 0.28 38.99
CA THR A 174 -23.54 -0.48 39.37
C THR A 174 -23.51 -0.96 40.83
N ASP A 175 -22.33 -1.16 41.42
CA ASP A 175 -22.11 -1.64 42.76
C ASP A 175 -21.88 -0.49 43.77
N GLY A 176 -21.98 0.76 43.31
CA GLY A 176 -21.76 1.95 44.08
C GLY A 176 -20.26 2.31 44.33
N LYS A 177 -19.35 1.59 43.67
CA LYS A 177 -17.92 1.88 43.75
C LYS A 177 -17.59 3.04 42.81
N LEU A 178 -16.80 4.00 43.31
CA LEU A 178 -16.34 5.14 42.50
C LEU A 178 -15.29 4.69 41.49
N VAL A 179 -15.56 4.97 40.23
CA VAL A 179 -14.67 4.73 39.10
C VAL A 179 -14.35 6.03 38.34
N GLU A 180 -13.14 6.12 37.81
CA GLU A 180 -12.70 7.30 37.09
C GLU A 180 -13.31 7.33 35.65
N MET A 181 -13.88 8.50 35.34
CA MET A 181 -14.35 8.81 33.99
C MET A 181 -13.61 10.05 33.49
N LYS A 182 -12.81 9.87 32.43
CA LYS A 182 -12.10 10.98 31.79
C LYS A 182 -13.02 11.68 30.79
N ALA A 183 -13.05 13.00 30.86
CA ALA A 183 -13.79 13.85 29.95
C ALA A 183 -12.92 15.01 29.45
N GLU A 184 -13.27 15.57 28.32
CA GLU A 184 -12.58 16.69 27.70
C GLU A 184 -13.56 17.84 27.47
N LEU A 185 -13.09 19.08 27.72
CA LEU A 185 -13.86 20.28 27.40
C LEU A 185 -14.15 20.30 25.90
N ALA A 186 -15.42 20.48 25.52
CA ALA A 186 -15.87 20.38 24.13
C ALA A 186 -15.21 21.40 23.19
N ARG A 187 -14.72 22.53 23.72
CA ARG A 187 -13.98 23.54 22.95
C ARG A 187 -12.52 23.64 23.35
N ARG A 188 -11.69 24.09 22.43
CA ARG A 188 -10.31 24.47 22.69
C ARG A 188 -10.26 25.91 23.20
N ILE A 189 -9.42 26.16 24.19
CA ILE A 189 -9.18 27.50 24.74
C ILE A 189 -7.88 28.06 24.13
N LYS A 190 -7.92 29.30 23.63
CA LYS A 190 -6.80 29.87 22.86
C LYS A 190 -5.72 30.50 23.74
N THR A 191 -6.08 31.02 24.89
CA THR A 191 -5.12 31.74 25.76
C THR A 191 -4.97 31.11 27.13
N LYS A 192 -3.82 31.30 27.74
CA LYS A 192 -3.53 30.85 29.13
C LYS A 192 -4.42 31.51 30.17
N GLU A 193 -4.70 32.79 29.99
CA GLU A 193 -5.53 33.60 30.87
C GLU A 193 -6.97 33.07 30.85
N GLU A 194 -7.52 32.80 29.70
CA GLU A 194 -8.85 32.19 29.52
C GLU A 194 -8.89 30.79 30.15
N ALA A 195 -7.85 29.96 29.93
CA ALA A 195 -7.76 28.64 30.55
C ALA A 195 -7.75 28.71 32.07
N LYS A 196 -6.97 29.65 32.65
CA LYS A 196 -6.96 29.88 34.14
C LYS A 196 -8.31 30.38 34.65
N ALA A 197 -8.93 31.33 33.92
CA ALA A 197 -10.25 31.84 34.30
C ALA A 197 -11.29 30.72 34.32
N PHE A 198 -11.28 29.87 33.30
CA PHE A 198 -12.15 28.71 33.22
C PHE A 198 -11.91 27.70 34.35
N LEU A 199 -10.65 27.36 34.66
CA LEU A 199 -10.31 26.45 35.74
C LEU A 199 -10.73 27.02 37.10
N ASN A 200 -10.56 28.33 37.33
CA ASN A 200 -11.00 28.98 38.54
C ASN A 200 -12.54 28.97 38.66
N ALA A 201 -13.26 29.16 37.59
CA ALA A 201 -14.71 29.06 37.54
C ALA A 201 -15.24 27.64 37.83
N CYS A 202 -14.44 26.62 37.53
CA CYS A 202 -14.75 25.24 37.88
C CYS A 202 -14.56 24.94 39.38
N GLN A 203 -13.84 25.76 40.12
CA GLN A 203 -13.69 25.57 41.58
C GLN A 203 -15.04 25.84 42.28
N GLY A 204 -15.56 24.81 42.92
CA GLY A 204 -16.87 24.88 43.60
C GLY A 204 -18.07 24.78 42.68
N ALA A 205 -17.89 24.63 41.38
CA ALA A 205 -18.97 24.34 40.46
C ALA A 205 -19.51 22.92 40.69
N SER A 206 -20.79 22.73 40.45
CA SER A 206 -21.40 21.40 40.38
C SER A 206 -21.40 20.91 38.91
N PHE A 207 -21.21 19.60 38.75
CA PHE A 207 -21.18 18.94 37.45
C PHE A 207 -22.31 17.90 37.39
N ALA A 208 -23.05 17.89 36.33
CA ALA A 208 -24.12 16.93 36.14
C ALA A 208 -24.06 16.33 34.75
N ILE A 209 -24.32 15.04 34.62
CA ILE A 209 -24.54 14.39 33.31
C ILE A 209 -25.92 14.84 32.81
N ASP A 210 -25.93 15.57 31.71
CA ASP A 210 -27.14 16.14 31.13
C ASP A 210 -27.72 15.24 30.02
N ASP A 211 -26.82 14.65 29.22
CA ASP A 211 -27.23 13.79 28.12
C ASP A 211 -26.27 12.60 27.95
N ILE A 212 -26.84 11.45 27.61
CA ILE A 212 -26.10 10.24 27.25
C ILE A 212 -26.62 9.73 25.91
N THR A 213 -25.86 9.94 24.88
CA THR A 213 -26.22 9.49 23.54
C THR A 213 -25.38 8.28 23.11
N THR A 214 -26.02 7.19 22.76
CA THR A 214 -25.36 6.00 22.20
C THR A 214 -25.71 5.87 20.72
N ARG A 215 -24.68 5.73 19.89
CA ARG A 215 -24.82 5.59 18.44
C ARG A 215 -24.06 4.36 17.94
N PRO A 216 -24.66 3.55 17.05
CA PRO A 216 -23.93 2.49 16.38
C PRO A 216 -22.91 3.09 15.39
N VAL A 217 -21.70 2.54 15.39
CA VAL A 217 -20.62 2.90 14.47
C VAL A 217 -20.13 1.63 13.79
N LYS A 218 -19.98 1.68 12.48
CA LYS A 218 -19.38 0.59 11.70
C LYS A 218 -18.01 1.00 11.22
N LYS A 219 -17.01 0.13 11.42
CA LYS A 219 -15.69 0.25 10.80
C LYS A 219 -15.59 -0.79 9.69
N THR A 220 -15.28 -0.37 8.48
CA THR A 220 -15.12 -1.24 7.31
C THR A 220 -13.65 -1.64 7.13
N PRO A 221 -13.35 -2.85 6.65
CA PRO A 221 -11.99 -3.25 6.39
C PRO A 221 -11.40 -2.49 5.20
N PRO A 222 -10.08 -2.25 5.24
CA PRO A 222 -9.37 -1.68 4.10
C PRO A 222 -9.26 -2.65 2.93
N ALA A 223 -9.08 -2.11 1.71
CA ALA A 223 -8.90 -2.90 0.50
C ALA A 223 -7.62 -3.76 0.54
N PRO A 224 -7.53 -4.82 -0.28
CA PRO A 224 -6.29 -5.58 -0.46
C PRO A 224 -5.11 -4.68 -0.85
N PHE A 225 -3.89 -5.16 -0.69
CA PHE A 225 -2.70 -4.36 -0.94
C PHE A 225 -2.45 -4.08 -2.41
N THR A 226 -2.12 -2.82 -2.69
CA THR A 226 -1.33 -2.39 -3.85
C THR A 226 0.14 -2.32 -3.46
N THR A 227 1.04 -2.12 -4.44
CA THR A 227 2.48 -1.88 -4.17
C THR A 227 2.67 -0.76 -3.14
N SER A 228 2.01 0.37 -3.32
CA SER A 228 2.16 1.53 -2.44
C SER A 228 1.67 1.27 -1.02
N THR A 229 0.48 0.68 -0.86
CA THR A 229 -0.08 0.41 0.46
C THR A 229 0.66 -0.70 1.21
N LEU A 230 1.20 -1.71 0.49
CA LEU A 230 2.07 -2.71 1.08
C LEU A 230 3.36 -2.09 1.63
N GLN A 231 4.00 -1.21 0.88
CA GLN A 231 5.22 -0.52 1.31
C GLN A 231 4.98 0.32 2.58
N GLN A 232 3.87 1.05 2.64
CA GLN A 232 3.49 1.88 3.78
C GLN A 232 3.25 1.02 5.04
N GLU A 233 2.43 -0.01 4.93
CA GLU A 233 2.13 -0.87 6.07
C GLU A 233 3.33 -1.71 6.53
N ALA A 234 4.17 -2.18 5.60
CA ALA A 234 5.40 -2.87 5.94
C ALA A 234 6.39 -1.95 6.68
N ALA A 235 6.46 -0.66 6.28
CA ALA A 235 7.28 0.32 6.99
C ALA A 235 6.75 0.57 8.40
N ARG A 236 5.45 0.76 8.58
CA ARG A 236 4.83 1.05 9.87
C ARG A 236 4.86 -0.15 10.83
N LYS A 237 4.46 -1.33 10.36
CA LYS A 237 4.31 -2.53 11.21
C LYS A 237 5.57 -3.35 11.37
N LEU A 238 6.41 -3.41 10.34
CA LEU A 238 7.58 -4.28 10.32
C LEU A 238 8.91 -3.51 10.33
N GLY A 239 8.87 -2.18 10.16
CA GLY A 239 10.06 -1.34 10.07
C GLY A 239 10.88 -1.59 8.78
N TYR A 240 10.26 -2.12 7.73
CA TYR A 240 10.95 -2.44 6.49
C TYR A 240 11.06 -1.23 5.58
N THR A 241 12.23 -1.04 4.98
CA THR A 241 12.38 -0.02 3.93
C THR A 241 11.62 -0.43 2.67
N VAL A 242 11.33 0.55 1.80
CA VAL A 242 10.70 0.29 0.49
C VAL A 242 11.47 -0.75 -0.32
N ALA A 243 12.81 -0.61 -0.38
CA ALA A 243 13.67 -1.55 -1.11
C ALA A 243 13.62 -2.96 -0.53
N GLN A 244 13.67 -3.09 0.79
CA GLN A 244 13.58 -4.37 1.49
C GLN A 244 12.21 -5.02 1.27
N THR A 245 11.13 -4.27 1.40
CA THR A 245 9.77 -4.76 1.15
C THR A 245 9.64 -5.34 -0.25
N MET A 246 10.11 -4.60 -1.27
CA MET A 246 10.02 -5.05 -2.66
C MET A 246 10.90 -6.27 -2.96
N MET A 247 12.10 -6.34 -2.36
CA MET A 247 12.95 -7.52 -2.50
C MET A 247 12.31 -8.78 -1.89
N LEU A 248 11.72 -8.66 -0.72
CA LEU A 248 11.03 -9.77 -0.05
C LEU A 248 9.76 -10.18 -0.81
N ALA A 249 8.97 -9.20 -1.28
CA ALA A 249 7.78 -9.46 -2.09
C ALA A 249 8.14 -10.16 -3.42
N GLN A 250 9.25 -9.77 -4.07
CA GLN A 250 9.74 -10.44 -5.26
C GLN A 250 10.05 -11.92 -4.98
N ARG A 251 10.73 -12.23 -3.87
CA ARG A 251 11.02 -13.61 -3.50
C ARG A 251 9.77 -14.43 -3.20
N LEU A 252 8.81 -13.85 -2.50
CA LEU A 252 7.52 -14.50 -2.23
C LEU A 252 6.76 -14.79 -3.52
N TYR A 253 6.78 -13.87 -4.49
CA TYR A 253 6.20 -14.06 -5.82
C TYR A 253 6.91 -15.18 -6.59
N GLU A 254 8.25 -15.12 -6.70
CA GLU A 254 9.05 -16.13 -7.39
C GLU A 254 8.91 -17.54 -6.79
N SER A 255 8.64 -17.61 -5.48
CA SER A 255 8.32 -18.86 -4.78
C SER A 255 6.87 -19.33 -4.95
N GLY A 256 6.04 -18.57 -5.65
CA GLY A 256 4.64 -18.89 -5.91
C GLY A 256 3.71 -18.67 -4.70
N PHE A 257 4.12 -17.89 -3.70
CA PHE A 257 3.33 -17.68 -2.47
C PHE A 257 2.36 -16.51 -2.55
N ILE A 258 2.66 -15.50 -3.38
CA ILE A 258 1.81 -14.33 -3.59
C ILE A 258 1.65 -14.03 -5.08
N THR A 259 0.64 -13.23 -5.41
CA THR A 259 0.46 -12.65 -6.75
C THR A 259 1.54 -11.60 -7.04
N TYR A 260 1.60 -11.14 -8.30
CA TYR A 260 2.57 -10.15 -8.74
C TYR A 260 2.53 -8.87 -7.91
N MET A 261 3.68 -8.48 -7.37
CA MET A 261 3.78 -7.42 -6.35
C MET A 261 3.86 -6.00 -6.90
N ARG A 262 3.95 -5.80 -8.21
CA ARG A 262 3.92 -4.47 -8.84
C ARG A 262 2.57 -4.20 -9.45
N THR A 263 1.63 -3.76 -8.64
CA THR A 263 0.25 -3.51 -9.05
C THR A 263 -0.34 -2.32 -8.29
N ASP A 264 -1.19 -1.57 -8.96
CA ASP A 264 -2.05 -0.52 -8.36
C ASP A 264 -3.49 -1.04 -8.20
N SER A 265 -3.76 -2.27 -8.61
CA SER A 265 -5.07 -2.89 -8.51
C SER A 265 -5.37 -3.32 -7.08
N VAL A 266 -6.62 -3.15 -6.68
CA VAL A 266 -7.21 -3.68 -5.45
C VAL A 266 -8.19 -4.82 -5.71
N ASN A 267 -8.32 -5.26 -6.96
CA ASN A 267 -9.25 -6.30 -7.36
C ASN A 267 -8.79 -7.67 -6.89
N LEU A 268 -9.73 -8.53 -6.57
CA LEU A 268 -9.50 -9.95 -6.31
C LEU A 268 -10.26 -10.78 -7.35
N SER A 269 -9.64 -11.85 -7.83
CA SER A 269 -10.33 -12.83 -8.68
C SER A 269 -11.44 -13.55 -7.91
N GLU A 270 -12.36 -14.15 -8.64
CA GLU A 270 -13.39 -15.01 -8.05
C GLU A 270 -12.79 -16.16 -7.25
N PHE A 271 -11.69 -16.74 -7.73
CA PHE A 271 -10.96 -17.79 -7.02
C PHE A 271 -10.44 -17.30 -5.67
N ALA A 272 -9.82 -16.11 -5.62
CA ALA A 272 -9.31 -15.52 -4.39
C ALA A 272 -10.43 -15.17 -3.41
N THR A 273 -11.53 -14.63 -3.92
CA THR A 273 -12.71 -14.30 -3.10
C THR A 273 -13.35 -15.56 -2.51
N ALA A 274 -13.52 -16.62 -3.32
CA ALA A 274 -14.04 -17.91 -2.85
C ALA A 274 -13.10 -18.56 -1.81
N GLY A 275 -11.79 -18.61 -2.08
CA GLY A 275 -10.81 -19.14 -1.14
C GLY A 275 -10.74 -18.33 0.17
N SER A 276 -10.89 -17.02 0.11
CA SER A 276 -10.98 -16.17 1.30
C SER A 276 -12.23 -16.49 2.13
N LYS A 277 -13.39 -16.64 1.48
CA LYS A 277 -14.64 -17.03 2.13
C LYS A 277 -14.47 -18.36 2.88
N ASP A 278 -13.95 -19.40 2.21
CA ASP A 278 -13.76 -20.71 2.80
C ASP A 278 -12.81 -20.68 3.99
N ALA A 279 -11.70 -19.94 3.87
CA ALA A 279 -10.75 -19.75 4.95
C ALA A 279 -11.39 -19.04 6.16
N ILE A 280 -12.19 -17.98 5.94
CA ILE A 280 -12.89 -17.25 7.02
C ILE A 280 -13.89 -18.16 7.72
N ILE A 281 -14.71 -18.91 6.96
CA ILE A 281 -15.69 -19.84 7.53
C ILE A 281 -15.00 -20.86 8.42
N LYS A 282 -13.94 -21.48 7.93
CA LYS A 282 -13.18 -22.50 8.66
C LYS A 282 -12.55 -21.97 9.95
N MET A 283 -12.08 -20.73 9.96
CA MET A 283 -11.39 -20.15 11.12
C MET A 283 -12.33 -19.53 12.14
N MET A 284 -13.41 -18.87 11.70
CA MET A 284 -14.20 -17.96 12.54
C MET A 284 -15.70 -18.13 12.38
N GLY A 285 -16.15 -18.87 11.36
CA GLY A 285 -17.54 -19.09 11.07
C GLY A 285 -18.18 -18.11 10.09
N ASP A 286 -19.35 -18.42 9.60
CA ASP A 286 -20.04 -17.74 8.52
C ASP A 286 -20.39 -16.26 8.84
N ARG A 287 -20.65 -15.94 10.10
CA ARG A 287 -20.93 -14.56 10.55
C ARG A 287 -19.83 -13.56 10.19
N TYR A 288 -18.57 -14.02 10.08
CA TYR A 288 -17.42 -13.16 9.76
C TYR A 288 -17.24 -12.94 8.26
N VAL A 289 -17.98 -13.60 7.40
CA VAL A 289 -17.86 -13.51 5.95
C VAL A 289 -18.67 -12.33 5.41
N HIS A 290 -18.01 -11.48 4.64
CA HIS A 290 -18.68 -10.45 3.85
C HIS A 290 -17.86 -10.12 2.60
N PRO A 291 -18.02 -10.90 1.50
CA PRO A 291 -17.29 -10.70 0.26
C PRO A 291 -17.50 -9.28 -0.28
N ARG A 292 -16.43 -8.62 -0.68
CA ARG A 292 -16.45 -7.28 -1.25
C ARG A 292 -15.70 -7.24 -2.56
N HIS A 293 -16.22 -6.46 -3.49
CA HIS A 293 -15.51 -6.05 -4.67
C HIS A 293 -14.98 -4.64 -4.45
N PHE A 294 -13.69 -4.46 -4.71
CA PHE A 294 -13.04 -3.16 -4.65
C PHE A 294 -12.75 -2.70 -6.07
N GLU A 295 -13.04 -1.43 -6.37
CA GLU A 295 -12.76 -0.84 -7.67
C GLU A 295 -11.51 0.01 -7.60
N THR A 296 -10.64 -0.16 -8.60
CA THR A 296 -9.45 0.66 -8.75
C THR A 296 -9.83 2.01 -9.34
N LYS A 297 -9.64 3.10 -8.57
CA LYS A 297 -10.01 4.47 -8.99
C LYS A 297 -8.94 5.16 -9.84
N THR A 298 -7.79 4.56 -10.04
CA THR A 298 -6.65 5.17 -10.73
C THR A 298 -6.86 5.10 -12.24
N LYS A 299 -7.00 6.25 -12.91
CA LYS A 299 -7.02 6.33 -14.38
C LYS A 299 -5.68 5.83 -14.92
N GLY A 300 -5.70 4.79 -15.78
CA GLY A 300 -4.52 4.17 -16.38
C GLY A 300 -3.90 3.06 -15.52
N ALA A 301 -4.56 2.61 -14.45
CA ALA A 301 -4.23 1.33 -13.84
C ALA A 301 -4.38 0.23 -14.89
N GLN A 302 -3.47 -0.73 -14.89
CA GLN A 302 -3.61 -1.91 -15.73
C GLN A 302 -4.76 -2.75 -15.15
N GLU A 303 -5.95 -2.62 -15.70
CA GLU A 303 -7.20 -3.23 -15.21
C GLU A 303 -7.15 -4.77 -15.12
N ALA A 304 -6.21 -5.38 -15.84
CA ALA A 304 -6.00 -6.83 -15.85
C ALA A 304 -5.29 -7.38 -14.60
N HIS A 305 -4.71 -6.54 -13.75
CA HIS A 305 -3.94 -7.00 -12.59
C HIS A 305 -4.83 -7.20 -11.36
N GLU A 306 -4.50 -8.24 -10.59
CA GLU A 306 -5.03 -8.42 -9.24
C GLU A 306 -4.25 -7.61 -8.21
N ALA A 307 -4.83 -7.47 -7.01
CA ALA A 307 -4.14 -7.00 -5.82
C ALA A 307 -3.02 -7.96 -5.40
N ILE A 308 -2.13 -7.48 -4.53
CA ILE A 308 -1.13 -8.34 -3.89
C ILE A 308 -1.84 -9.19 -2.83
N ARG A 309 -1.88 -10.50 -3.06
CA ARG A 309 -2.55 -11.47 -2.21
C ARG A 309 -1.79 -12.81 -2.16
N PRO A 310 -2.06 -13.66 -1.17
CA PRO A 310 -1.62 -15.06 -1.22
C PRO A 310 -2.18 -15.78 -2.44
N THR A 311 -1.43 -16.70 -3.01
CA THR A 311 -1.90 -17.57 -4.09
C THR A 311 -2.98 -18.53 -3.60
N TYR A 312 -2.79 -19.08 -2.39
CA TYR A 312 -3.74 -19.97 -1.73
C TYR A 312 -4.08 -19.45 -0.34
N MET A 313 -5.35 -19.14 -0.13
CA MET A 313 -5.83 -18.49 1.11
C MET A 313 -5.83 -19.41 2.33
N GLU A 314 -5.83 -20.72 2.13
CA GLU A 314 -5.69 -21.72 3.20
C GLU A 314 -4.30 -21.71 3.85
N ASN A 315 -3.27 -21.23 3.18
CA ASN A 315 -1.92 -21.15 3.67
C ASN A 315 -1.74 -19.90 4.54
N GLN A 316 -1.89 -20.05 5.85
CA GLN A 316 -1.70 -18.94 6.80
C GLN A 316 -0.22 -18.56 6.99
N SER A 317 0.69 -19.46 6.64
CA SER A 317 2.13 -19.29 6.72
C SER A 317 2.81 -20.01 5.57
N VAL A 318 4.02 -19.59 5.23
CA VAL A 318 4.84 -20.18 4.15
C VAL A 318 6.23 -20.49 4.67
N GLU A 319 6.97 -21.29 3.92
CA GLU A 319 8.39 -21.48 4.16
C GLU A 319 9.20 -20.28 3.72
N GLY A 320 10.34 -20.04 4.36
CA GLY A 320 11.21 -18.92 4.06
C GLY A 320 11.88 -18.32 5.29
N THR A 321 12.56 -17.20 5.09
CA THR A 321 13.18 -16.42 6.17
C THR A 321 12.15 -15.81 7.10
N ALA A 322 12.54 -15.45 8.31
CA ALA A 322 11.66 -14.78 9.27
C ALA A 322 11.05 -13.48 8.69
N GLN A 323 11.80 -12.77 7.85
CA GLN A 323 11.33 -11.54 7.22
C GLN A 323 10.29 -11.82 6.13
N GLU A 324 10.50 -12.83 5.29
CA GLU A 324 9.53 -13.27 4.29
C GLU A 324 8.22 -13.74 4.94
N LYS A 325 8.32 -14.53 6.00
CA LYS A 325 7.14 -14.99 6.77
C LYS A 325 6.32 -13.82 7.34
N LYS A 326 6.98 -12.81 7.94
CA LYS A 326 6.30 -11.62 8.47
C LYS A 326 5.61 -10.82 7.37
N LEU A 327 6.26 -10.63 6.22
CA LEU A 327 5.66 -9.91 5.09
C LEU A 327 4.47 -10.69 4.51
N TYR A 328 4.61 -12.01 4.35
CA TYR A 328 3.52 -12.87 3.90
C TYR A 328 2.32 -12.83 4.86
N GLU A 329 2.57 -12.94 6.16
CA GLU A 329 1.53 -12.84 7.18
C GLU A 329 0.76 -11.51 7.11
N LEU A 330 1.48 -10.39 6.90
CA LEU A 330 0.87 -9.08 6.71
C LEU A 330 -0.04 -9.05 5.47
N ILE A 331 0.41 -9.61 4.34
CA ILE A 331 -0.36 -9.70 3.09
C ILE A 331 -1.59 -10.60 3.30
N TRP A 332 -1.41 -11.74 3.93
CA TRP A 332 -2.48 -12.70 4.20
C TRP A 332 -3.58 -12.08 5.09
N LYS A 333 -3.18 -11.48 6.21
CA LYS A 333 -4.11 -10.81 7.13
C LYS A 333 -4.90 -9.70 6.46
N ARG A 334 -4.26 -8.87 5.63
CA ARG A 334 -4.94 -7.80 4.89
C ARG A 334 -5.95 -8.34 3.89
N THR A 335 -5.58 -9.38 3.15
CA THR A 335 -6.46 -10.00 2.16
C THR A 335 -7.68 -10.63 2.82
N ILE A 336 -7.50 -11.44 3.87
CA ILE A 336 -8.58 -12.04 4.63
C ILE A 336 -9.49 -10.95 5.21
N ALA A 337 -8.92 -9.95 5.89
CA ALA A 337 -9.68 -8.86 6.49
C ALA A 337 -10.56 -8.13 5.48
N SER A 338 -10.06 -7.92 4.25
CA SER A 338 -10.82 -7.25 3.20
C SER A 338 -12.13 -7.96 2.82
N GLN A 339 -12.21 -9.27 3.06
CA GLN A 339 -13.37 -10.12 2.77
C GLN A 339 -14.18 -10.48 4.02
N MET A 340 -13.86 -9.86 5.17
CA MET A 340 -14.56 -10.06 6.43
C MET A 340 -15.67 -9.03 6.65
N ALA A 341 -16.59 -9.37 7.54
CA ALA A 341 -17.64 -8.46 7.99
C ALA A 341 -17.09 -7.21 8.68
N ASP A 342 -17.83 -6.11 8.61
CA ASP A 342 -17.53 -4.88 9.33
C ASP A 342 -17.44 -5.13 10.83
N ALA A 343 -16.63 -4.34 11.51
CA ALA A 343 -16.70 -4.28 12.96
C ALA A 343 -17.84 -3.36 13.37
N GLU A 344 -18.65 -3.81 14.31
CA GLU A 344 -19.79 -3.07 14.87
C GLU A 344 -19.44 -2.60 16.26
N LEU A 345 -19.49 -1.29 16.46
CA LEU A 345 -19.17 -0.64 17.72
C LEU A 345 -20.37 0.19 18.17
N GLU A 346 -20.47 0.38 19.46
CA GLU A 346 -21.33 1.41 20.05
C GLU A 346 -20.45 2.50 20.62
N LYS A 347 -20.65 3.73 20.14
CA LYS A 347 -20.04 4.92 20.66
C LYS A 347 -21.00 5.62 21.59
N THR A 348 -20.68 5.68 22.87
CA THR A 348 -21.43 6.42 23.86
C THR A 348 -20.74 7.74 24.15
N THR A 349 -21.50 8.82 24.10
CA THR A 349 -21.05 10.17 24.44
C THR A 349 -21.89 10.65 25.61
N ALA A 350 -21.24 10.98 26.70
CA ALA A 350 -21.87 11.63 27.84
C ALA A 350 -21.50 13.12 27.84
N THR A 351 -22.51 13.97 27.88
CA THR A 351 -22.38 15.43 28.00
C THR A 351 -22.51 15.81 29.46
N ILE A 352 -21.52 16.52 30.00
CA ILE A 352 -21.46 16.93 31.40
C ILE A 352 -21.54 18.43 31.44
N THR A 353 -22.59 18.97 32.02
CA THR A 353 -22.81 20.39 32.20
C THR A 353 -22.09 20.91 33.48
N ILE A 354 -21.79 22.20 33.47
CA ILE A 354 -21.08 22.91 34.53
C ILE A 354 -22.02 24.00 35.09
N SER A 355 -22.29 24.02 36.35
CA SER A 355 -23.12 25.08 36.94
C SER A 355 -22.53 26.47 36.69
N GLY A 356 -23.36 27.40 36.19
CA GLY A 356 -22.93 28.77 35.90
C GLY A 356 -22.11 28.95 34.61
N SER A 357 -21.98 27.93 33.77
CA SER A 357 -21.29 27.99 32.46
C SER A 357 -22.14 27.40 31.36
N SER A 358 -21.96 27.92 30.15
CA SER A 358 -22.50 27.30 28.92
C SER A 358 -21.55 26.24 28.32
N ASP A 359 -20.35 26.13 28.88
CA ASP A 359 -19.37 25.12 28.45
C ASP A 359 -19.74 23.73 28.99
N VAL A 360 -19.38 22.71 28.26
CA VAL A 360 -19.64 21.31 28.66
C VAL A 360 -18.38 20.47 28.51
N PHE A 361 -18.25 19.47 29.37
CA PHE A 361 -17.30 18.38 29.16
C PHE A 361 -17.98 17.23 28.40
N THR A 362 -17.19 16.52 27.60
CA THR A 362 -17.64 15.34 26.87
C THR A 362 -16.80 14.14 27.25
N ALA A 363 -17.42 13.08 27.71
CA ALA A 363 -16.78 11.78 27.91
C ALA A 363 -17.23 10.84 26.77
N ILE A 364 -16.26 10.19 26.13
CA ILE A 364 -16.52 9.30 25.00
C ILE A 364 -16.01 7.90 25.34
N GLY A 365 -16.85 6.90 25.12
CA GLY A 365 -16.49 5.50 25.21
C GLY A 365 -16.92 4.74 23.98
N GLU A 366 -16.15 3.73 23.58
CA GLU A 366 -16.49 2.82 22.50
C GLU A 366 -16.54 1.38 23.03
N VAL A 367 -17.58 0.64 22.66
CA VAL A 367 -17.73 -0.78 22.97
C VAL A 367 -17.81 -1.56 21.66
N ILE A 368 -16.94 -2.53 21.52
CA ILE A 368 -17.00 -3.44 20.36
C ILE A 368 -18.12 -4.46 20.63
N LYS A 369 -19.18 -4.41 19.84
CA LYS A 369 -20.28 -5.39 19.87
C LYS A 369 -19.97 -6.62 19.02
N PHE A 370 -19.32 -6.38 17.88
CA PHE A 370 -18.82 -7.42 17.00
C PHE A 370 -17.49 -6.97 16.40
N ASP A 371 -16.45 -7.76 16.61
CA ASP A 371 -15.09 -7.40 16.22
C ASP A 371 -14.85 -7.45 14.70
N GLY A 372 -15.65 -8.26 13.95
CA GLY A 372 -15.53 -8.35 12.50
C GLY A 372 -14.08 -8.54 12.04
N PHE A 373 -13.66 -7.75 11.06
CA PHE A 373 -12.29 -7.80 10.52
C PHE A 373 -11.20 -7.38 11.53
N LEU A 374 -11.52 -6.60 12.56
CA LEU A 374 -10.57 -6.18 13.60
C LEU A 374 -9.97 -7.36 14.37
N ARG A 375 -10.62 -8.52 14.31
CA ARG A 375 -10.10 -9.77 14.89
C ARG A 375 -8.79 -10.22 14.24
N VAL A 376 -8.59 -9.90 12.95
CA VAL A 376 -7.45 -10.34 12.16
C VAL A 376 -6.50 -9.19 11.85
N TYR A 377 -7.05 -8.01 11.57
CA TYR A 377 -6.28 -6.90 11.04
C TYR A 377 -6.71 -5.55 11.60
N ARG A 378 -5.71 -4.78 12.05
CA ARG A 378 -5.86 -3.36 12.38
C ARG A 378 -4.90 -2.56 11.52
N GLU A 379 -5.35 -1.48 10.91
CA GLU A 379 -4.52 -0.58 10.12
C GLU A 379 -3.64 0.26 11.05
N SER A 380 -2.42 0.63 10.59
CA SER A 380 -1.53 1.54 11.33
C SER A 380 -1.64 2.95 10.74
N TYR A 381 -1.59 3.96 11.59
CA TYR A 381 -1.61 5.37 11.21
C TYR A 381 -0.32 6.05 11.66
N ASP A 382 0.11 7.12 10.95
CA ASP A 382 1.35 7.83 11.25
C ASP A 382 1.29 8.70 12.51
N ASP A 383 0.09 9.06 12.97
CA ASP A 383 -0.09 9.78 14.22
C ASP A 383 -0.09 8.80 15.39
N ASP A 384 0.93 8.92 16.25
CA ASP A 384 1.15 8.15 17.47
C ASP A 384 0.09 8.39 18.57
N ASN A 385 -1.12 8.71 18.24
CA ASN A 385 -2.26 8.66 19.15
C ASN A 385 -2.69 7.21 19.45
N GLU A 386 -1.76 6.24 19.29
CA GLU A 386 -1.96 4.83 19.65
C GLU A 386 -2.30 4.60 21.14
N GLN A 387 -2.21 5.64 21.98
CA GLN A 387 -2.70 5.54 23.34
C GLN A 387 -4.24 5.65 23.45
N GLU A 388 -4.94 6.06 22.40
CA GLU A 388 -6.41 6.16 22.40
C GLU A 388 -7.13 4.86 21.99
N ASP A 389 -6.44 3.85 21.51
CA ASP A 389 -7.05 2.58 21.07
C ASP A 389 -7.25 1.53 22.19
N LYS A 390 -7.00 1.91 23.45
CA LYS A 390 -7.60 1.19 24.57
C LYS A 390 -9.05 1.62 24.62
N SER A 391 -9.95 0.72 24.24
CA SER A 391 -11.39 0.87 24.45
C SER A 391 -11.64 1.50 25.84
N HIS A 392 -11.77 2.82 25.89
CA HIS A 392 -12.20 3.49 27.10
C HIS A 392 -13.68 3.15 27.24
N LEU A 393 -13.96 2.08 27.98
CA LEU A 393 -15.29 1.83 28.45
C LEU A 393 -15.67 2.99 29.35
N LEU A 394 -16.76 3.67 29.03
CA LEU A 394 -17.40 4.50 30.04
C LEU A 394 -17.93 3.59 31.14
N PRO A 395 -17.78 3.98 32.41
CA PRO A 395 -18.45 3.27 33.46
C PRO A 395 -19.96 3.26 33.20
N PRO A 396 -20.72 2.27 33.71
CA PRO A 396 -22.17 2.25 33.55
C PRO A 396 -22.73 3.52 34.20
N LEU A 397 -23.17 4.44 33.35
CA LEU A 397 -23.79 5.71 33.74
C LEU A 397 -25.28 5.46 33.98
N LYS A 398 -25.80 5.91 35.14
CA LYS A 398 -27.24 5.91 35.44
C LYS A 398 -27.83 7.26 35.11
#